data_e9f8e6e3e832e5cc7dff53641f9f5448
#
_entry.id   e9f8e6e3e832e5cc7dff53641f9f5448
#
_cell.length_a   1.000
_cell.length_b   1.000
_cell.length_c   1.000
_cell.angle_alpha   90.00
_cell.angle_beta   90.00
_cell.angle_gamma   90.00
#
_symmetry.space_group_name_H-M   'P 1'
#
loop_
_entity.id
_entity.type
_entity.pdbx_description
1 polymer ?
#
loop_
_entity_poly.entity_id
_entity_poly.type
_entity_poly.pdbx_seq_one_letter_code
_entity_poly.pdbx_strand_id
1 'polypeptide(L)'
;MKLHQLQALMAVADGGGIRAAARILGLSQAAVTRALRELEEEQGLALLVRHAGGARLTPAGKILLPHATQIASQLQRAQRELAQLRGQTPARLCVGVTPWLGQTLLAATVRAFRQALPSVQLEIYEGLQAVSLPLLRSGLMHLALGPAATLPAQEFIHLPLARYRMKVLASHEHPRRQARSLGELLEDDWVMNFGHSGYAPVVHELFERHGFSIATERIIGAQSSAMLSSLIVDAGLLGYSPEPMLLCAPLRDRTQALDLVEPLADAEVSVIHLRDQALDTAALCFIQCLQDSLKARGRSRSAEHRQLAAMLELRF
;
A
#
# COMPACT_ATOMS: atom_id res chain seq x y z
N MET A 1 5.59 21.75 -23.37
CA MET A 1 5.26 20.40 -22.86
C MET A 1 3.78 20.10 -23.10
N LYS A 2 3.45 19.04 -23.86
CA LYS A 2 2.07 18.67 -24.24
C LYS A 2 1.73 17.28 -23.73
N LEU A 3 0.45 16.98 -23.50
CA LEU A 3 0.02 15.70 -22.93
C LEU A 3 0.51 14.49 -23.73
N HIS A 4 0.39 14.52 -25.07
CA HIS A 4 0.81 13.39 -25.91
C HIS A 4 2.32 13.12 -25.85
N GLN A 5 3.13 14.15 -25.56
CA GLN A 5 4.58 14.01 -25.36
C GLN A 5 4.86 13.30 -24.03
N LEU A 6 4.13 13.65 -22.96
CA LEU A 6 4.21 12.97 -21.67
C LEU A 6 3.76 11.52 -21.76
N GLN A 7 2.67 11.26 -22.49
CA GLN A 7 2.19 9.89 -22.75
C GLN A 7 3.24 9.06 -23.52
N ALA A 8 3.94 9.67 -24.48
CA ALA A 8 5.04 9.00 -25.18
C ALA A 8 6.19 8.62 -24.23
N LEU A 9 6.58 9.51 -23.32
CA LEU A 9 7.60 9.23 -22.29
C LEU A 9 7.18 8.07 -21.38
N MET A 10 5.94 8.11 -20.88
CA MET A 10 5.37 7.06 -20.03
C MET A 10 5.37 5.71 -20.75
N ALA A 11 4.86 5.66 -21.97
CA ALA A 11 4.78 4.44 -22.76
C ALA A 11 6.16 3.83 -23.09
N VAL A 12 7.21 4.67 -23.26
CA VAL A 12 8.59 4.19 -23.43
C VAL A 12 9.15 3.64 -22.13
N ALA A 13 8.84 4.27 -21.00
CA ALA A 13 9.26 3.78 -19.68
C ALA A 13 8.64 2.40 -19.36
N ASP A 14 7.36 2.22 -19.67
CA ASP A 14 6.62 0.97 -19.44
C ASP A 14 7.03 -0.14 -20.42
N GLY A 15 7.18 0.21 -21.69
CA GLY A 15 7.45 -0.76 -22.76
C GLY A 15 8.93 -1.06 -22.99
N GLY A 16 9.85 -0.34 -22.36
CA GLY A 16 11.30 -0.51 -22.53
C GLY A 16 11.86 0.01 -23.87
N GLY A 17 11.04 0.68 -24.71
CA GLY A 17 11.52 1.24 -25.96
C GLY A 17 10.43 1.80 -26.89
N ILE A 18 10.86 2.55 -27.90
CA ILE A 18 9.98 3.29 -28.83
C ILE A 18 9.02 2.37 -29.59
N ARG A 19 9.48 1.16 -29.99
CA ARG A 19 8.64 0.20 -30.74
C ARG A 19 7.48 -0.32 -29.88
N ALA A 20 7.74 -0.61 -28.61
CA ALA A 20 6.71 -1.04 -27.67
C ALA A 20 5.76 0.12 -27.32
N ALA A 21 6.27 1.32 -27.08
CA ALA A 21 5.48 2.52 -26.87
C ALA A 21 4.53 2.82 -28.02
N ALA A 22 5.00 2.68 -29.27
CA ALA A 22 4.16 2.85 -30.46
C ALA A 22 2.96 1.90 -30.48
N ARG A 23 3.17 0.62 -30.10
CA ARG A 23 2.07 -0.36 -29.96
C ARG A 23 1.12 0.00 -28.83
N ILE A 24 1.62 0.40 -27.67
CA ILE A 24 0.81 0.79 -26.50
C ILE A 24 -0.11 1.96 -26.85
N LEU A 25 0.43 2.96 -27.58
CA LEU A 25 -0.30 4.19 -27.91
C LEU A 25 -1.13 4.09 -29.20
N GLY A 26 -1.01 3.01 -29.96
CA GLY A 26 -1.64 2.89 -31.29
C GLY A 26 -1.10 3.88 -32.32
N LEU A 27 0.18 4.28 -32.19
CA LEU A 27 0.84 5.28 -33.03
C LEU A 27 1.99 4.66 -33.85
N SER A 28 2.45 5.41 -34.88
CA SER A 28 3.69 5.04 -35.59
C SER A 28 4.93 5.31 -34.71
N GLN A 29 5.99 4.55 -34.91
CA GLN A 29 7.27 4.79 -34.23
C GLN A 29 7.84 6.19 -34.53
N ALA A 30 7.60 6.71 -35.73
CA ALA A 30 7.99 8.06 -36.13
C ALA A 30 7.24 9.12 -35.30
N ALA A 31 5.94 8.92 -35.03
CA ALA A 31 5.14 9.84 -34.21
C ALA A 31 5.64 9.86 -32.76
N VAL A 32 5.89 8.70 -32.16
CA VAL A 32 6.44 8.59 -30.79
C VAL A 32 7.82 9.24 -30.73
N THR A 33 8.70 8.96 -31.70
CA THR A 33 10.05 9.55 -31.76
C THR A 33 9.98 11.08 -31.85
N ARG A 34 9.08 11.62 -32.69
CA ARG A 34 8.88 13.07 -32.84
C ARG A 34 8.40 13.69 -31.54
N ALA A 35 7.39 13.12 -30.90
CA ALA A 35 6.85 13.62 -29.64
C ALA A 35 7.91 13.69 -28.53
N LEU A 36 8.75 12.67 -28.42
CA LEU A 36 9.84 12.62 -27.45
C LEU A 36 10.94 13.64 -27.77
N ARG A 37 11.32 13.75 -29.04
CA ARG A 37 12.33 14.72 -29.48
C ARG A 37 11.87 16.16 -29.22
N GLU A 38 10.63 16.51 -29.58
CA GLU A 38 10.06 17.83 -29.29
C GLU A 38 10.05 18.10 -27.77
N LEU A 39 9.74 17.10 -26.93
CA LEU A 39 9.77 17.25 -25.48
C LEU A 39 11.19 17.51 -24.97
N GLU A 40 12.18 16.77 -25.46
CA GLU A 40 13.60 16.95 -25.11
C GLU A 40 14.12 18.31 -25.54
N GLU A 41 13.77 18.75 -26.76
CA GLU A 41 14.12 20.07 -27.30
C GLU A 41 13.49 21.21 -26.47
N GLU A 42 12.20 21.10 -26.11
CA GLU A 42 11.53 22.09 -25.26
C GLU A 42 12.14 22.19 -23.85
N GLN A 43 12.61 21.06 -23.28
CA GLN A 43 13.19 21.05 -21.94
C GLN A 43 14.71 21.33 -21.94
N GLY A 44 15.36 21.31 -23.10
CA GLY A 44 16.81 21.44 -23.20
C GLY A 44 17.60 20.29 -22.55
N LEU A 45 16.95 19.15 -22.30
CA LEU A 45 17.49 17.99 -21.59
C LEU A 45 17.14 16.69 -22.31
N ALA A 46 18.11 15.79 -22.45
CA ALA A 46 17.82 14.43 -22.88
C ALA A 46 17.06 13.69 -21.76
N LEU A 47 15.90 13.11 -22.07
CA LEU A 47 15.07 12.35 -21.15
C LEU A 47 15.30 10.84 -21.31
N LEU A 48 15.80 10.42 -22.48
CA LEU A 48 16.04 9.03 -22.84
C LEU A 48 17.47 8.83 -23.35
N VAL A 49 18.05 7.68 -23.02
CA VAL A 49 19.27 7.15 -23.64
C VAL A 49 18.90 5.93 -24.46
N ARG A 50 19.30 5.91 -25.75
CA ARG A 50 19.09 4.76 -26.65
C ARG A 50 20.25 3.77 -26.51
N HIS A 51 19.95 2.51 -26.48
CA HIS A 51 20.90 1.42 -26.49
C HIS A 51 20.41 0.26 -27.37
N ALA A 52 21.26 -0.72 -27.64
CA ALA A 52 20.95 -1.85 -28.55
C ALA A 52 19.68 -2.63 -28.11
N GLY A 53 19.33 -2.66 -26.82
CA GLY A 53 18.15 -3.33 -26.28
C GLY A 53 16.91 -2.43 -26.08
N GLY A 54 16.93 -1.16 -26.56
CA GLY A 54 15.78 -0.26 -26.40
C GLY A 54 16.12 1.16 -25.94
N ALA A 55 15.33 1.71 -25.04
CA ALA A 55 15.55 3.04 -24.46
C ALA A 55 15.40 3.00 -22.94
N ARG A 56 16.25 3.74 -22.24
CA ARG A 56 16.20 3.92 -20.78
C ARG A 56 16.08 5.40 -20.44
N LEU A 57 15.44 5.68 -19.30
CA LEU A 57 15.34 7.04 -18.78
C LEU A 57 16.71 7.56 -18.30
N THR A 58 17.02 8.80 -18.65
CA THR A 58 18.10 9.58 -18.02
C THR A 58 17.70 9.97 -16.59
N PRO A 59 18.60 10.57 -15.79
CA PRO A 59 18.22 11.19 -14.51
C PRO A 59 17.09 12.22 -14.67
N ALA A 60 17.11 13.05 -15.72
CA ALA A 60 16.06 14.01 -16.01
C ALA A 60 14.73 13.31 -16.37
N GLY A 61 14.78 12.24 -17.17
CA GLY A 61 13.61 11.42 -17.48
C GLY A 61 12.99 10.77 -16.24
N LYS A 62 13.82 10.29 -15.30
CA LYS A 62 13.37 9.73 -14.02
C LYS A 62 12.68 10.78 -13.14
N ILE A 63 13.12 12.03 -13.18
CA ILE A 63 12.47 13.15 -12.47
C ILE A 63 11.14 13.48 -13.14
N LEU A 64 11.08 13.55 -14.46
CA LEU A 64 9.87 13.95 -15.19
C LEU A 64 8.79 12.88 -15.17
N LEU A 65 9.13 11.59 -15.18
CA LEU A 65 8.17 10.48 -15.29
C LEU A 65 7.08 10.49 -14.22
N PRO A 66 7.37 10.66 -12.91
CA PRO A 66 6.33 10.74 -11.89
C PRO A 66 5.34 11.90 -12.13
N HIS A 67 5.85 13.07 -12.53
CA HIS A 67 5.02 14.24 -12.85
C HIS A 67 4.16 14.00 -14.11
N ALA A 68 4.74 13.37 -15.15
CA ALA A 68 4.00 12.99 -16.35
C ALA A 68 2.84 12.03 -16.02
N THR A 69 3.09 11.03 -15.19
CA THR A 69 2.09 10.07 -14.70
C THR A 69 0.98 10.79 -13.93
N GLN A 70 1.34 11.71 -13.04
CA GLN A 70 0.39 12.48 -12.24
C GLN A 70 -0.52 13.37 -13.12
N ILE A 71 0.05 14.10 -14.09
CA ILE A 71 -0.71 14.94 -15.04
C ILE A 71 -1.68 14.09 -15.85
N ALA A 72 -1.22 12.98 -16.43
CA ALA A 72 -2.06 12.08 -17.21
C ALA A 72 -3.22 11.51 -16.38
N SER A 73 -2.96 11.14 -15.14
CA SER A 73 -3.96 10.61 -14.22
C SER A 73 -4.99 11.65 -13.79
N GLN A 74 -4.58 12.88 -13.54
CA GLN A 74 -5.51 13.99 -13.23
C GLN A 74 -6.45 14.28 -14.40
N LEU A 75 -5.94 14.24 -15.63
CA LEU A 75 -6.81 14.39 -16.80
C LEU A 75 -7.81 13.25 -16.94
N GLN A 76 -7.37 12.01 -16.79
CA GLN A 76 -8.27 10.84 -16.82
C GLN A 76 -9.33 10.90 -15.71
N ARG A 77 -8.96 11.41 -14.55
CA ARG A 77 -9.88 11.63 -13.44
C ARG A 77 -10.94 12.67 -13.80
N ALA A 78 -10.54 13.83 -14.29
CA ALA A 78 -11.48 14.88 -14.71
C ALA A 78 -12.45 14.38 -15.78
N GLN A 79 -11.96 13.60 -16.75
CA GLN A 79 -12.82 12.97 -17.76
C GLN A 79 -13.84 12.00 -17.16
N ARG A 80 -13.45 11.20 -16.18
CA ARG A 80 -14.35 10.27 -15.47
C ARG A 80 -15.40 11.01 -14.66
N GLU A 81 -15.03 12.03 -13.90
CA GLU A 81 -15.94 12.86 -13.11
C GLU A 81 -17.00 13.53 -14.01
N LEU A 82 -16.56 14.07 -15.16
CA LEU A 82 -17.49 14.62 -16.17
C LEU A 82 -18.41 13.56 -16.77
N ALA A 83 -17.92 12.34 -17.02
CA ALA A 83 -18.75 11.24 -17.52
C ALA A 83 -19.79 10.78 -16.47
N GLN A 84 -19.43 10.78 -15.19
CA GLN A 84 -20.36 10.52 -14.07
C GLN A 84 -21.48 11.58 -14.01
N LEU A 85 -21.13 12.86 -14.10
CA LEU A 85 -22.11 13.95 -14.13
C LEU A 85 -23.10 13.83 -15.30
N ARG A 86 -22.66 13.25 -16.41
CA ARG A 86 -23.51 12.96 -17.57
C ARG A 86 -24.33 11.68 -17.40
N GLY A 87 -24.21 10.96 -16.29
CA GLY A 87 -24.86 9.66 -16.08
C GLY A 87 -24.35 8.53 -16.97
N GLN A 88 -23.20 8.70 -17.62
CA GLN A 88 -22.64 7.75 -18.59
C GLN A 88 -21.86 6.60 -17.92
N THR A 89 -21.42 6.80 -16.67
CA THR A 89 -20.70 5.79 -15.89
C THR A 89 -21.20 5.78 -14.45
N PRO A 90 -21.29 4.61 -13.81
CA PRO A 90 -21.63 4.54 -12.39
C PRO A 90 -20.53 5.23 -11.56
N ALA A 91 -20.94 5.75 -10.41
CA ALA A 91 -19.97 6.23 -9.41
C ALA A 91 -19.06 5.06 -9.00
N ARG A 92 -17.77 5.33 -8.83
CA ARG A 92 -16.76 4.32 -8.50
C ARG A 92 -15.99 4.74 -7.26
N LEU A 93 -15.79 3.80 -6.35
CA LEU A 93 -14.92 3.96 -5.19
C LEU A 93 -13.82 2.90 -5.23
N CYS A 94 -12.57 3.33 -5.25
CA CYS A 94 -11.39 2.45 -5.18
C CYS A 94 -10.69 2.65 -3.84
N VAL A 95 -10.50 1.58 -3.07
CA VAL A 95 -9.98 1.60 -1.70
C VAL A 95 -8.81 0.64 -1.55
N GLY A 96 -7.70 1.11 -0.99
CA GLY A 96 -6.61 0.26 -0.51
C GLY A 96 -6.88 -0.14 0.95
N VAL A 97 -6.68 -1.40 1.29
CA VAL A 97 -6.95 -1.90 2.65
C VAL A 97 -5.77 -2.71 3.14
N THR A 98 -5.23 -2.37 4.32
CA THR A 98 -4.18 -3.17 4.96
C THR A 98 -4.71 -4.59 5.28
N PRO A 99 -3.86 -5.64 5.21
CA PRO A 99 -4.30 -7.04 5.28
C PRO A 99 -5.19 -7.40 6.46
N TRP A 100 -4.80 -7.00 7.68
CA TRP A 100 -5.57 -7.36 8.87
C TRP A 100 -6.97 -6.72 8.90
N LEU A 101 -7.11 -5.46 8.43
CA LEU A 101 -8.42 -4.82 8.26
C LEU A 101 -9.25 -5.55 7.20
N GLY A 102 -8.61 -5.93 6.08
CA GLY A 102 -9.24 -6.69 5.01
C GLY A 102 -9.89 -7.98 5.51
N GLN A 103 -9.17 -8.72 6.35
CA GLN A 103 -9.63 -10.02 6.84
C GLN A 103 -10.60 -9.94 8.02
N THR A 104 -10.54 -8.87 8.84
CA THR A 104 -11.34 -8.79 10.08
C THR A 104 -12.57 -7.91 10.01
N LEU A 105 -12.53 -6.82 9.23
CA LEU A 105 -13.56 -5.77 9.25
C LEU A 105 -14.23 -5.55 7.89
N LEU A 106 -13.52 -5.79 6.81
CA LEU A 106 -13.94 -5.40 5.47
C LEU A 106 -15.29 -6.00 5.07
N ALA A 107 -15.55 -7.26 5.38
CA ALA A 107 -16.81 -7.92 5.02
C ALA A 107 -18.04 -7.21 5.60
N ALA A 108 -17.97 -6.77 6.86
CA ALA A 108 -19.05 -6.03 7.51
C ALA A 108 -19.20 -4.62 6.91
N THR A 109 -18.06 -3.94 6.69
CA THR A 109 -17.99 -2.61 6.07
C THR A 109 -18.59 -2.61 4.67
N VAL A 110 -18.19 -3.56 3.83
CA VAL A 110 -18.71 -3.70 2.45
C VAL A 110 -20.21 -3.98 2.44
N ARG A 111 -20.70 -4.83 3.33
CA ARG A 111 -22.12 -5.11 3.45
C ARG A 111 -22.92 -3.84 3.78
N ALA A 112 -22.49 -3.07 4.77
CA ALA A 112 -23.12 -1.80 5.13
C ALA A 112 -23.05 -0.77 4.01
N PHE A 113 -21.88 -0.64 3.36
CA PHE A 113 -21.69 0.25 2.23
C PHE A 113 -22.58 -0.09 1.03
N ARG A 114 -22.70 -1.38 0.68
CA ARG A 114 -23.58 -1.84 -0.43
C ARG A 114 -25.07 -1.62 -0.12
N GLN A 115 -25.48 -1.64 1.14
CA GLN A 115 -26.85 -1.28 1.54
C GLN A 115 -27.09 0.23 1.42
N ALA A 116 -26.12 1.05 1.78
CA ALA A 116 -26.23 2.51 1.73
C ALA A 116 -26.11 3.06 0.28
N LEU A 117 -25.19 2.51 -0.53
CA LEU A 117 -24.89 2.99 -1.87
C LEU A 117 -24.79 1.81 -2.86
N PRO A 118 -25.93 1.18 -3.23
CA PRO A 118 -25.94 -0.05 -4.05
C PRO A 118 -25.44 0.16 -5.49
N SER A 119 -25.56 1.37 -6.03
CA SER A 119 -25.17 1.72 -7.40
C SER A 119 -23.69 2.07 -7.57
N VAL A 120 -22.93 2.24 -6.47
CA VAL A 120 -21.51 2.57 -6.53
C VAL A 120 -20.70 1.32 -6.84
N GLN A 121 -19.88 1.36 -7.88
CA GLN A 121 -18.87 0.33 -8.14
C GLN A 121 -17.76 0.42 -7.10
N LEU A 122 -17.56 -0.63 -6.31
CA LEU A 122 -16.52 -0.70 -5.29
C LEU A 122 -15.38 -1.60 -5.76
N GLU A 123 -14.16 -1.06 -5.76
CA GLU A 123 -12.93 -1.78 -6.03
C GLU A 123 -12.03 -1.74 -4.79
N ILE A 124 -11.48 -2.89 -4.42
CA ILE A 124 -10.68 -3.03 -3.22
C ILE A 124 -9.37 -3.70 -3.58
N TYR A 125 -8.30 -3.07 -3.15
CA TYR A 125 -6.94 -3.60 -3.26
C TYR A 125 -6.42 -3.96 -1.88
N GLU A 126 -5.75 -5.09 -1.75
CA GLU A 126 -4.93 -5.32 -0.57
C GLU A 126 -3.73 -4.37 -0.64
N GLY A 127 -3.78 -3.30 0.14
CA GLY A 127 -2.88 -2.16 0.01
C GLY A 127 -1.83 -2.12 1.08
N LEU A 128 -0.65 -2.67 0.79
CA LEU A 128 0.58 -2.23 1.44
C LEU A 128 1.01 -0.90 0.81
N GLN A 129 1.72 -0.05 1.53
CA GLN A 129 2.11 1.28 1.06
C GLN A 129 2.75 1.28 -0.34
N ALA A 130 3.55 0.24 -0.64
CA ALA A 130 4.19 0.07 -1.94
C ALA A 130 3.19 0.02 -3.12
N VAL A 131 1.98 -0.50 -2.88
CA VAL A 131 0.90 -0.59 -3.87
C VAL A 131 -0.01 0.63 -3.80
N SER A 132 -0.43 1.02 -2.58
CA SER A 132 -1.44 2.06 -2.40
C SER A 132 -0.94 3.46 -2.75
N LEU A 133 0.30 3.81 -2.39
CA LEU A 133 0.79 5.18 -2.61
C LEU A 133 0.90 5.57 -4.09
N PRO A 134 1.45 4.74 -5.00
CA PRO A 134 1.41 5.03 -6.43
C PRO A 134 -0.01 5.18 -6.98
N LEU A 135 -0.96 4.34 -6.52
CA LEU A 135 -2.35 4.40 -6.96
C LEU A 135 -3.08 5.64 -6.43
N LEU A 136 -2.80 6.08 -5.18
CA LEU A 136 -3.28 7.35 -4.65
C LEU A 136 -2.72 8.52 -5.47
N ARG A 137 -1.40 8.58 -5.67
CA ARG A 137 -0.74 9.63 -6.45
C ARG A 137 -1.27 9.75 -7.87
N SER A 138 -1.56 8.61 -8.48
CA SER A 138 -2.13 8.59 -9.82
C SER A 138 -3.65 8.87 -9.86
N GLY A 139 -4.31 9.05 -8.71
CA GLY A 139 -5.76 9.25 -8.64
C GLY A 139 -6.59 8.05 -9.09
N LEU A 140 -5.98 6.86 -9.20
CA LEU A 140 -6.67 5.60 -9.47
C LEU A 140 -7.32 5.03 -8.21
N MET A 141 -6.75 5.35 -7.05
CA MET A 141 -7.28 5.00 -5.73
C MET A 141 -7.76 6.28 -5.02
N HIS A 142 -8.94 6.22 -4.39
CA HIS A 142 -9.56 7.36 -3.72
C HIS A 142 -9.06 7.52 -2.29
N LEU A 143 -8.91 6.41 -1.58
CA LEU A 143 -8.38 6.36 -0.23
C LEU A 143 -7.67 5.03 0.04
N ALA A 144 -6.76 5.03 1.01
CA ALA A 144 -6.14 3.83 1.53
C ALA A 144 -6.28 3.76 3.05
N LEU A 145 -6.40 2.55 3.57
CA LEU A 145 -6.43 2.22 5.00
C LEU A 145 -5.10 1.56 5.37
N GLY A 146 -4.25 2.28 6.09
CA GLY A 146 -2.91 1.77 6.38
C GLY A 146 -2.12 2.68 7.33
N PRO A 147 -0.86 2.33 7.65
CA PRO A 147 0.00 3.17 8.45
C PRO A 147 0.35 4.46 7.70
N ALA A 148 0.34 5.61 8.40
CA ALA A 148 0.55 6.93 7.79
C ALA A 148 1.71 7.73 8.40
N ALA A 149 2.33 7.25 9.48
CA ALA A 149 3.29 8.03 10.28
C ALA A 149 4.49 8.60 9.49
N THR A 150 4.91 7.93 8.40
CA THR A 150 6.06 8.34 7.58
C THR A 150 5.69 9.07 6.30
N LEU A 151 4.38 9.34 6.08
CA LEU A 151 3.91 9.96 4.84
C LEU A 151 4.10 11.48 4.85
N PRO A 152 4.51 12.09 3.71
CA PRO A 152 4.67 13.53 3.62
C PRO A 152 3.34 14.25 3.83
N ALA A 153 3.23 15.06 4.88
CA ALA A 153 2.02 15.82 5.20
C ALA A 153 1.66 16.87 4.13
N GLN A 154 2.61 17.27 3.29
CA GLN A 154 2.35 18.16 2.15
C GLN A 154 1.54 17.48 1.05
N GLU A 155 1.67 16.16 0.91
CA GLU A 155 1.05 15.37 -0.16
C GLU A 155 -0.23 14.66 0.31
N PHE A 156 -0.22 14.13 1.53
CA PHE A 156 -1.31 13.32 2.05
C PHE A 156 -2.00 13.96 3.27
N ILE A 157 -3.30 13.71 3.38
CA ILE A 157 -4.06 13.85 4.61
C ILE A 157 -4.26 12.46 5.16
N HIS A 158 -4.11 12.31 6.47
CA HIS A 158 -4.45 11.08 7.16
C HIS A 158 -5.37 11.36 8.34
N LEU A 159 -6.41 10.53 8.47
CA LEU A 159 -7.39 10.58 9.55
C LEU A 159 -7.19 9.32 10.39
N PRO A 160 -6.71 9.44 11.63
CA PRO A 160 -6.49 8.30 12.52
C PRO A 160 -7.76 7.48 12.73
N LEU A 161 -7.65 6.15 12.68
CA LEU A 161 -8.74 5.22 12.96
C LEU A 161 -8.51 4.43 14.24
N ALA A 162 -7.36 3.79 14.36
CA ALA A 162 -7.03 2.99 15.53
C ALA A 162 -5.53 2.81 15.70
N ARG A 163 -5.10 2.75 16.95
CA ARG A 163 -3.74 2.36 17.35
C ARG A 163 -3.73 0.88 17.71
N TYR A 164 -2.65 0.19 17.37
CA TYR A 164 -2.44 -1.23 17.65
C TYR A 164 -0.97 -1.51 17.94
N ARG A 165 -0.71 -2.63 18.62
CA ARG A 165 0.65 -3.07 18.93
C ARG A 165 1.28 -3.77 17.72
N MET A 166 2.59 -3.56 17.56
CA MET A 166 3.41 -4.43 16.73
C MET A 166 3.94 -5.57 17.58
N LYS A 167 4.05 -6.76 17.00
CA LYS A 167 4.51 -7.98 17.66
C LYS A 167 5.47 -8.78 16.79
N VAL A 168 6.34 -9.53 17.43
CA VAL A 168 7.06 -10.62 16.78
C VAL A 168 6.17 -11.86 16.84
N LEU A 169 5.89 -12.44 15.68
CA LEU A 169 5.06 -13.63 15.53
C LEU A 169 5.94 -14.85 15.22
N ALA A 170 5.65 -15.95 15.86
CA ALA A 170 6.27 -17.25 15.60
C ALA A 170 5.20 -18.32 15.46
N SER A 171 5.45 -19.37 14.67
CA SER A 171 4.59 -20.54 14.65
C SER A 171 4.64 -21.27 16.00
N HIS A 172 3.61 -22.04 16.34
CA HIS A 172 3.61 -22.84 17.56
C HIS A 172 4.68 -23.94 17.55
N GLU A 173 5.24 -24.26 16.37
CA GLU A 173 6.30 -25.24 16.20
C GLU A 173 7.70 -24.62 16.19
N HIS A 174 7.81 -23.29 16.23
CA HIS A 174 9.10 -22.60 16.18
C HIS A 174 9.96 -22.97 17.39
N PRO A 175 11.26 -23.33 17.21
CA PRO A 175 12.12 -23.78 18.31
C PRO A 175 12.24 -22.74 19.43
N ARG A 176 12.27 -21.44 19.06
CA ARG A 176 12.41 -20.31 19.99
C ARG A 176 11.10 -19.59 20.27
N ARG A 177 9.95 -20.27 20.18
CA ARG A 177 8.62 -19.67 20.47
C ARG A 177 8.45 -19.14 21.91
N GLN A 178 9.39 -19.47 22.81
CA GLN A 178 9.41 -19.01 24.20
C GLN A 178 10.48 -17.97 24.45
N ALA A 179 11.19 -17.48 23.42
CA ALA A 179 12.18 -16.42 23.55
C ALA A 179 11.59 -15.18 24.22
N ARG A 180 12.39 -14.56 25.07
CA ARG A 180 12.01 -13.38 25.84
C ARG A 180 12.77 -12.14 25.44
N SER A 181 13.78 -12.25 24.57
CA SER A 181 14.60 -11.13 24.09
C SER A 181 14.83 -11.23 22.58
N LEU A 182 14.92 -10.09 21.91
CA LEU A 182 15.35 -10.00 20.50
C LEU A 182 16.76 -10.56 20.33
N GLY A 183 17.62 -10.42 21.36
CA GLY A 183 18.97 -10.97 21.34
C GLY A 183 19.02 -12.49 21.17
N GLU A 184 18.00 -13.23 21.62
CA GLU A 184 17.90 -14.67 21.44
C GLU A 184 17.53 -15.09 20.00
N LEU A 185 17.07 -14.14 19.19
CA LEU A 185 16.46 -14.36 17.87
C LEU A 185 17.31 -13.87 16.70
N LEU A 186 18.54 -13.40 16.96
CA LEU A 186 19.41 -12.82 15.93
C LEU A 186 19.92 -13.83 14.90
N GLU A 187 19.96 -15.12 15.28
CA GLU A 187 20.38 -16.21 14.40
C GLU A 187 19.20 -16.87 13.65
N ASP A 188 17.97 -16.44 13.90
CA ASP A 188 16.79 -16.93 13.19
C ASP A 188 16.57 -16.17 11.90
N ASP A 189 15.84 -16.77 10.97
CA ASP A 189 15.43 -16.13 9.73
C ASP A 189 14.10 -15.39 9.93
N TRP A 190 14.00 -14.21 9.33
CA TRP A 190 12.88 -13.31 9.49
C TRP A 190 12.18 -13.05 8.17
N VAL A 191 10.87 -12.95 8.20
CA VAL A 191 10.09 -12.41 7.09
C VAL A 191 9.48 -11.08 7.48
N MET A 192 9.68 -10.08 6.64
CA MET A 192 9.20 -8.72 6.86
C MET A 192 8.55 -8.17 5.60
N ASN A 193 7.55 -7.33 5.82
CA ASN A 193 7.03 -6.46 4.78
C ASN A 193 7.65 -5.07 4.92
N PHE A 194 8.10 -4.50 3.82
CA PHE A 194 8.64 -3.15 3.80
C PHE A 194 8.22 -2.39 2.55
N GLY A 195 8.18 -1.06 2.68
CA GLY A 195 7.83 -0.16 1.59
C GLY A 195 8.98 0.12 0.62
N HIS A 196 8.87 1.18 -0.13
CA HIS A 196 9.86 1.64 -1.11
C HIS A 196 11.23 1.96 -0.50
N SER A 197 11.28 2.32 0.78
CA SER A 197 12.52 2.61 1.52
C SER A 197 13.33 1.36 1.88
N GLY A 198 12.88 0.17 1.43
CA GLY A 198 13.51 -1.09 1.80
C GLY A 198 13.26 -1.49 3.26
N TYR A 199 14.09 -2.37 3.79
CA TYR A 199 13.96 -2.93 5.15
C TYR A 199 14.68 -2.10 6.22
N ALA A 200 15.60 -1.21 5.87
CA ALA A 200 16.42 -0.47 6.84
C ALA A 200 15.61 0.24 7.95
N PRO A 201 14.49 0.92 7.69
CA PRO A 201 13.70 1.53 8.77
C PRO A 201 13.11 0.50 9.75
N VAL A 202 12.71 -0.68 9.24
CA VAL A 202 12.14 -1.75 10.06
C VAL A 202 13.25 -2.40 10.91
N VAL A 203 14.42 -2.62 10.33
CA VAL A 203 15.59 -3.16 11.04
C VAL A 203 16.03 -2.20 12.14
N HIS A 204 16.12 -0.92 11.83
CA HIS A 204 16.45 0.11 12.82
C HIS A 204 15.44 0.09 13.99
N GLU A 205 14.15 0.09 13.70
CA GLU A 205 13.09 0.11 14.71
C GLU A 205 13.06 -1.16 15.54
N LEU A 206 13.27 -2.33 14.94
CA LEU A 206 13.14 -3.62 15.62
C LEU A 206 14.43 -4.02 16.36
N PHE A 207 15.60 -3.75 15.81
CA PHE A 207 16.87 -4.25 16.33
C PHE A 207 17.82 -3.14 16.81
N GLU A 208 18.19 -2.20 15.93
CA GLU A 208 19.28 -1.27 16.20
C GLU A 208 18.97 -0.31 17.37
N ARG A 209 17.71 0.16 17.48
CA ARG A 209 17.28 0.99 18.61
C ARG A 209 17.43 0.29 19.98
N HIS A 210 17.48 -1.05 19.99
CA HIS A 210 17.70 -1.87 21.19
C HIS A 210 19.14 -2.33 21.33
N GLY A 211 20.06 -1.85 20.48
CA GLY A 211 21.47 -2.18 20.52
C GLY A 211 21.83 -3.52 19.88
N PHE A 212 20.92 -4.12 19.12
CA PHE A 212 21.15 -5.35 18.38
C PHE A 212 21.48 -5.09 16.90
N SER A 213 22.24 -6.01 16.31
CA SER A 213 22.52 -6.03 14.88
C SER A 213 22.13 -7.39 14.32
N ILE A 214 21.39 -7.40 13.21
CA ILE A 214 21.00 -8.61 12.50
C ILE A 214 21.67 -8.66 11.14
N ALA A 215 22.12 -9.85 10.72
CA ALA A 215 22.67 -10.05 9.40
C ALA A 215 21.55 -9.91 8.34
N THR A 216 21.82 -9.14 7.28
CA THR A 216 20.80 -8.85 6.25
C THR A 216 20.35 -10.10 5.49
N GLU A 217 21.18 -11.12 5.42
CA GLU A 217 20.89 -12.43 4.84
C GLU A 217 19.80 -13.20 5.61
N ARG A 218 19.58 -12.83 6.87
CA ARG A 218 18.52 -13.39 7.72
C ARG A 218 17.15 -12.76 7.45
N ILE A 219 17.08 -11.75 6.58
CA ILE A 219 15.85 -10.99 6.36
C ILE A 219 15.30 -11.29 4.96
N ILE A 220 14.13 -11.89 4.92
CA ILE A 220 13.38 -12.18 3.70
C ILE A 220 12.27 -11.15 3.54
N GLY A 221 12.24 -10.47 2.38
CA GLY A 221 11.18 -9.52 2.03
C GLY A 221 9.99 -10.21 1.39
N ALA A 222 8.79 -10.06 1.96
CA ALA A 222 7.55 -10.54 1.37
C ALA A 222 6.56 -9.38 1.18
N GLN A 223 6.07 -9.20 -0.06
CA GLN A 223 5.17 -8.10 -0.44
C GLN A 223 3.68 -8.53 -0.43
N SER A 224 3.38 -9.75 -0.04
CA SER A 224 2.04 -10.29 0.07
C SER A 224 1.80 -10.83 1.48
N SER A 225 0.64 -10.53 2.07
CA SER A 225 0.26 -11.06 3.38
C SER A 225 0.15 -12.59 3.37
N ALA A 226 -0.30 -13.17 2.27
CA ALA A 226 -0.36 -14.62 2.11
C ALA A 226 1.04 -15.28 2.13
N MET A 227 2.00 -14.68 1.41
CA MET A 227 3.39 -15.16 1.43
C MET A 227 4.00 -15.03 2.82
N LEU A 228 3.83 -13.85 3.45
CA LEU A 228 4.33 -13.60 4.81
C LEU A 228 3.77 -14.64 5.79
N SER A 229 2.47 -14.88 5.76
CA SER A 229 1.82 -15.84 6.62
C SER A 229 2.31 -17.28 6.39
N SER A 230 2.47 -17.71 5.12
CA SER A 230 3.00 -19.03 4.78
C SER A 230 4.45 -19.20 5.25
N LEU A 231 5.29 -18.18 5.08
CA LEU A 231 6.68 -18.25 5.55
C LEU A 231 6.79 -18.33 7.08
N ILE A 232 5.92 -17.63 7.82
CA ILE A 232 5.87 -17.76 9.29
C ILE A 232 5.42 -19.17 9.69
N VAL A 233 4.34 -19.67 9.08
CA VAL A 233 3.67 -20.89 9.54
C VAL A 233 4.35 -22.14 9.02
N ASP A 234 4.68 -22.17 7.71
CA ASP A 234 5.09 -23.40 7.03
C ASP A 234 6.62 -23.52 6.89
N ALA A 235 7.32 -22.37 6.85
CA ALA A 235 8.78 -22.33 6.80
C ALA A 235 9.43 -22.02 8.16
N GLY A 236 8.63 -21.69 9.18
CA GLY A 236 9.11 -21.44 10.55
C GLY A 236 9.92 -20.16 10.71
N LEU A 237 9.68 -19.14 9.89
CA LEU A 237 10.35 -17.86 10.03
C LEU A 237 9.68 -17.00 11.12
N LEU A 238 10.44 -16.08 11.70
CA LEU A 238 9.88 -15.05 12.57
C LEU A 238 9.28 -13.90 11.73
N GLY A 239 8.15 -13.34 12.17
CA GLY A 239 7.50 -12.24 11.49
C GLY A 239 7.32 -11.01 12.38
N TYR A 240 7.64 -9.80 11.91
CA TYR A 240 7.29 -8.55 12.58
C TYR A 240 6.00 -8.00 11.98
N SER A 241 4.90 -8.02 12.75
CA SER A 241 3.56 -7.79 12.21
C SER A 241 2.63 -7.11 13.22
N PRO A 242 1.55 -6.44 12.74
CA PRO A 242 0.46 -5.98 13.58
C PRO A 242 -0.15 -7.13 14.41
N GLU A 243 -0.39 -6.89 15.70
CA GLU A 243 -1.02 -7.89 16.60
C GLU A 243 -2.36 -8.42 16.06
N PRO A 244 -3.25 -7.62 15.44
CA PRO A 244 -4.49 -8.13 14.83
C PRO A 244 -4.28 -9.18 13.73
N MET A 245 -3.09 -9.34 13.16
CA MET A 245 -2.79 -10.42 12.21
C MET A 245 -2.97 -11.81 12.82
N LEU A 246 -2.83 -11.95 14.15
CA LEU A 246 -3.09 -13.21 14.86
C LEU A 246 -4.54 -13.72 14.70
N LEU A 247 -5.47 -12.84 14.36
CA LEU A 247 -6.87 -13.19 14.10
C LEU A 247 -7.14 -13.56 12.64
N CYS A 248 -6.16 -13.39 11.78
CA CYS A 248 -6.28 -13.63 10.35
C CYS A 248 -5.89 -15.07 9.99
N ALA A 249 -6.65 -15.71 9.11
CA ALA A 249 -6.20 -16.95 8.50
C ALA A 249 -5.05 -16.62 7.51
N PRO A 250 -3.98 -17.42 7.41
CA PRO A 250 -3.75 -18.73 8.06
C PRO A 250 -2.98 -18.67 9.41
N LEU A 251 -2.74 -17.46 9.98
CA LEU A 251 -1.96 -17.30 11.22
C LEU A 251 -2.74 -17.76 12.47
N ARG A 252 -4.08 -17.59 12.44
CA ARG A 252 -4.95 -17.97 13.55
C ARG A 252 -4.72 -19.43 13.95
N ASP A 253 -4.65 -19.67 15.26
CA ASP A 253 -4.48 -20.98 15.88
C ASP A 253 -3.19 -21.73 15.49
N ARG A 254 -2.30 -21.12 14.69
CA ARG A 254 -1.04 -21.70 14.27
C ARG A 254 0.18 -20.88 14.74
N THR A 255 -0.05 -19.65 15.17
CA THR A 255 1.00 -18.72 15.57
C THR A 255 0.69 -18.06 16.90
N GLN A 256 1.72 -17.54 17.53
CA GLN A 256 1.63 -16.75 18.75
C GLN A 256 2.51 -15.50 18.65
N ALA A 257 2.17 -14.47 19.42
CA ALA A 257 3.08 -13.33 19.65
C ALA A 257 4.09 -13.73 20.72
N LEU A 258 5.36 -13.37 20.50
CA LEU A 258 6.40 -13.51 21.52
C LEU A 258 6.26 -12.39 22.56
N ASP A 259 6.50 -12.74 23.80
CA ASP A 259 6.45 -11.83 24.93
C ASP A 259 7.88 -11.37 25.27
N LEU A 260 8.35 -10.42 24.46
CA LEU A 260 9.72 -9.88 24.53
C LEU A 260 9.83 -8.77 25.58
N VAL A 261 11.01 -8.67 26.20
CA VAL A 261 11.31 -7.63 27.17
C VAL A 261 11.56 -6.27 26.49
N GLU A 262 12.01 -6.27 25.24
CA GLU A 262 12.20 -5.05 24.47
C GLU A 262 10.85 -4.47 24.05
N PRO A 263 10.57 -3.18 24.36
CA PRO A 263 9.33 -2.54 23.96
C PRO A 263 9.30 -2.33 22.45
N LEU A 264 8.31 -2.95 21.78
CA LEU A 264 8.06 -2.72 20.37
C LEU A 264 7.14 -1.51 20.18
N ALA A 265 7.37 -0.75 19.11
CA ALA A 265 6.57 0.43 18.83
C ALA A 265 5.13 0.05 18.49
N ASP A 266 4.20 0.88 18.96
CA ASP A 266 2.83 0.83 18.48
C ASP A 266 2.74 1.44 17.09
N ALA A 267 1.77 0.98 16.32
CA ALA A 267 1.46 1.54 15.02
C ALA A 267 0.01 2.06 14.98
N GLU A 268 -0.28 2.89 13.99
CA GLU A 268 -1.60 3.46 13.80
C GLU A 268 -2.08 3.17 12.38
N VAL A 269 -3.33 2.75 12.27
CA VAL A 269 -4.01 2.71 10.98
C VAL A 269 -4.83 3.98 10.80
N SER A 270 -4.70 4.59 9.64
CA SER A 270 -5.39 5.82 9.26
C SER A 270 -6.09 5.66 7.92
N VAL A 271 -7.11 6.47 7.67
CA VAL A 271 -7.57 6.77 6.31
C VAL A 271 -6.57 7.74 5.69
N ILE A 272 -6.04 7.39 4.54
CA ILE A 272 -5.04 8.17 3.80
C ILE A 272 -5.64 8.57 2.47
N HIS A 273 -5.60 9.84 2.12
CA HIS A 273 -5.97 10.35 0.80
C HIS A 273 -5.07 11.51 0.37
N LEU A 274 -5.07 11.88 -0.90
CA LEU A 274 -4.32 13.05 -1.38
C LEU A 274 -4.90 14.33 -0.78
N ARG A 275 -4.03 15.28 -0.46
CA ARG A 275 -4.40 16.57 0.14
C ARG A 275 -5.22 17.46 -0.82
N ASP A 276 -4.91 17.41 -2.09
CA ASP A 276 -5.58 18.18 -3.15
C ASP A 276 -6.87 17.50 -3.66
N GLN A 277 -7.24 16.36 -3.05
CA GLN A 277 -8.42 15.58 -3.40
C GLN A 277 -9.42 15.54 -2.24
N ALA A 278 -10.54 16.25 -2.36
CA ALA A 278 -11.65 16.11 -1.44
C ALA A 278 -12.25 14.70 -1.54
N LEU A 279 -12.61 14.14 -0.40
CA LEU A 279 -13.36 12.87 -0.33
C LEU A 279 -14.80 13.12 -0.80
N ASP A 280 -15.25 12.32 -1.75
CA ASP A 280 -16.62 12.35 -2.24
C ASP A 280 -17.61 11.63 -1.28
N THR A 281 -18.89 11.71 -1.60
CA THR A 281 -19.95 11.07 -0.78
C THR A 281 -19.74 9.56 -0.62
N ALA A 282 -19.23 8.87 -1.63
CA ALA A 282 -19.00 7.43 -1.56
C ALA A 282 -17.82 7.10 -0.62
N ALA A 283 -16.73 7.87 -0.69
CA ALA A 283 -15.60 7.73 0.20
C ALA A 283 -15.98 8.02 1.66
N LEU A 284 -16.71 9.10 1.93
CA LEU A 284 -17.18 9.44 3.26
C LEU A 284 -18.13 8.38 3.83
N CYS A 285 -19.07 7.87 3.02
CA CYS A 285 -19.96 6.76 3.41
C CYS A 285 -19.16 5.49 3.75
N PHE A 286 -18.14 5.14 2.96
CA PHE A 286 -17.31 3.97 3.25
C PHE A 286 -16.54 4.12 4.56
N ILE A 287 -15.96 5.29 4.82
CA ILE A 287 -15.28 5.60 6.09
C ILE A 287 -16.24 5.48 7.27
N GLN A 288 -17.45 6.02 7.15
CA GLN A 288 -18.47 5.92 8.20
C GLN A 288 -18.86 4.46 8.46
N CYS A 289 -19.11 3.67 7.42
CA CYS A 289 -19.39 2.24 7.55
C CYS A 289 -18.26 1.46 8.23
N LEU A 290 -17.00 1.83 7.95
CA LEU A 290 -15.83 1.25 8.60
C LEU A 290 -15.76 1.61 10.08
N GLN A 291 -15.96 2.89 10.43
CA GLN A 291 -15.97 3.36 11.81
C GLN A 291 -17.07 2.68 12.63
N ASP A 292 -18.26 2.55 12.06
CA ASP A 292 -19.39 1.87 12.71
C ASP A 292 -19.11 0.37 12.90
N SER A 293 -18.46 -0.27 11.90
CA SER A 293 -18.01 -1.65 12.01
C SER A 293 -16.96 -1.83 13.12
N LEU A 294 -16.03 -0.90 13.28
CA LEU A 294 -15.05 -0.89 14.36
C LEU A 294 -15.72 -0.77 15.73
N LYS A 295 -16.62 0.21 15.90
CA LYS A 295 -17.39 0.40 17.16
C LYS A 295 -18.24 -0.82 17.53
N ALA A 296 -18.85 -1.46 16.53
CA ALA A 296 -19.69 -2.63 16.75
C ALA A 296 -18.90 -3.85 17.26
N ARG A 297 -17.60 -3.98 16.98
CA ARG A 297 -16.76 -5.09 17.46
C ARG A 297 -16.69 -5.14 18.98
N GLY A 298 -16.54 -4.01 19.64
CA GLY A 298 -16.50 -3.94 21.11
C GLY A 298 -17.81 -4.38 21.79
N ARG A 299 -18.94 -4.27 21.08
CA ARG A 299 -20.27 -4.65 21.57
C ARG A 299 -20.72 -6.04 21.10
N SER A 300 -19.91 -6.75 20.35
CA SER A 300 -20.25 -8.04 19.74
C SER A 300 -20.26 -9.17 20.77
N ARG A 301 -21.16 -10.16 20.58
CA ARG A 301 -21.18 -11.43 21.32
C ARG A 301 -20.08 -12.40 20.88
N SER A 302 -19.49 -12.22 19.69
CA SER A 302 -18.40 -13.04 19.20
C SER A 302 -17.12 -12.81 20.02
N ALA A 303 -16.48 -13.87 20.46
CA ALA A 303 -15.19 -13.80 21.17
C ALA A 303 -14.09 -13.18 20.31
N GLU A 304 -14.02 -13.55 19.05
CA GLU A 304 -13.07 -13.01 18.07
C GLU A 304 -13.24 -11.50 17.87
N HIS A 305 -14.47 -11.03 17.75
CA HIS A 305 -14.75 -9.61 17.64
C HIS A 305 -14.31 -8.81 18.86
N ARG A 306 -14.54 -9.34 20.07
CA ARG A 306 -14.09 -8.71 21.31
C ARG A 306 -12.57 -8.73 21.42
N GLN A 307 -11.92 -9.81 21.00
CA GLN A 307 -10.47 -9.93 20.98
C GLN A 307 -9.88 -8.88 20.04
N LEU A 308 -10.42 -8.72 18.82
CA LEU A 308 -10.00 -7.64 17.93
C LEU A 308 -10.17 -6.26 18.57
N ALA A 309 -11.33 -6.00 19.20
CA ALA A 309 -11.58 -4.73 19.86
C ALA A 309 -10.59 -4.45 21.01
N ALA A 310 -10.17 -5.49 21.74
CA ALA A 310 -9.17 -5.36 22.81
C ALA A 310 -7.74 -5.06 22.31
N MET A 311 -7.44 -5.41 21.05
CA MET A 311 -6.15 -5.12 20.38
C MET A 311 -6.08 -3.69 19.79
N LEU A 312 -7.21 -2.95 19.77
CA LEU A 312 -7.34 -1.67 19.09
C LEU A 312 -7.72 -0.56 20.08
N GLU A 313 -7.02 0.56 19.99
CA GLU A 313 -7.42 1.81 20.64
C GLU A 313 -7.99 2.74 19.57
N LEU A 314 -9.31 2.96 19.57
CA LEU A 314 -9.99 3.81 18.58
C LEU A 314 -9.60 5.28 18.75
N ARG A 315 -9.46 6.02 17.65
CA ARG A 315 -8.98 7.40 17.58
C ARG A 315 -10.00 8.40 16.97
N PHE A 316 -11.28 8.03 16.87
CA PHE A 316 -12.35 8.86 16.28
C PHE A 316 -13.64 8.84 17.12
#